data_afec969b01b64805710c11cc071ae16d
#
_entry.id   afec969b01b64805710c11cc071ae16d
#
_cell.length_a   1.000
_cell.length_b   1.000
_cell.length_c   1.000
_cell.angle_alpha   90.00
_cell.angle_beta   90.00
_cell.angle_gamma   90.00
#
_symmetry.space_group_name_H-M   'P 1'
#
loop_
_entity.id
_entity.type
_entity.pdbx_description
1 polymer ?
#
loop_
_entity_poly.entity_id
_entity_poly.type
_entity_poly.pdbx_seq_one_letter_code
_entity_poly.pdbx_strand_id
1 'polypeptide(L)'
;PRLFIADEVGVGKTIEAGLILKELQSRQRVDNVLVLCPKALVGKWREEMRRFDEDFRPLSAENLRYCLEETHLDGIWPAQYSRAIVHLELLRQEPYLRGVKSKPYPKQGLMTLEPPPHFTLLIVDEAHHLRTPGTLSHQLARFLCEISDAVLFLSATPVHVGSDNLFTLLNLLRPDLFSNRQVFNQVIEPNQYLTKAMRSVRLRQPANGWQEDAASALNEIETTTWGRQVISHDPVFVEWKSRLTRNELLSDEERIRCLRDLEEIHSLAHIINRTRRRDIGRFTIREPHTVTVPFTEPQSVFYHALMDFRREVLLQTHNPVVVELITDTLQRQAASCLPALIPSIDVFLKTGRFSLNAISDDPEIEDYESDLPAVLLDRARDLKELARSL
;
A
#
# COMPACT_ATOMS: atom_id res chain seq x y z
N PRO A 1 8.66 4.54 -17.53
CA PRO A 1 9.32 4.11 -16.27
C PRO A 1 8.34 3.35 -15.39
N ARG A 2 8.85 2.38 -14.60
CA ARG A 2 8.10 1.60 -13.62
C ARG A 2 8.90 1.58 -12.33
N LEU A 3 8.43 2.32 -11.32
CA LEU A 3 9.17 2.61 -10.09
C LEU A 3 8.32 2.35 -8.86
N PHE A 4 8.98 1.97 -7.76
CA PHE A 4 8.39 1.81 -6.46
C PHE A 4 9.03 2.81 -5.48
N ILE A 5 8.27 3.81 -5.04
CA ILE A 5 8.67 4.80 -4.04
C ILE A 5 8.26 4.28 -2.66
N ALA A 6 9.27 3.88 -1.91
CA ALA A 6 9.13 3.18 -0.64
C ALA A 6 9.50 4.08 0.56
N ASP A 7 9.22 5.37 0.46
CA ASP A 7 9.57 6.39 1.43
C ASP A 7 8.73 6.29 2.71
N GLU A 8 9.34 6.64 3.84
CA GLU A 8 8.61 6.71 5.11
C GLU A 8 7.44 7.71 5.08
N VAL A 9 6.47 7.52 5.99
CA VAL A 9 5.31 8.41 6.11
C VAL A 9 5.78 9.86 6.34
N GLY A 10 5.22 10.80 5.55
CA GLY A 10 5.50 12.24 5.72
C GLY A 10 6.77 12.74 5.07
N VAL A 11 7.47 11.93 4.28
CA VAL A 11 8.68 12.35 3.53
C VAL A 11 8.32 13.09 2.24
N GLY A 12 7.09 12.92 1.72
CA GLY A 12 6.62 13.68 0.56
C GLY A 12 6.38 12.84 -0.70
N LYS A 13 6.03 11.56 -0.57
CA LYS A 13 5.74 10.67 -1.71
C LYS A 13 4.84 11.27 -2.79
N THR A 14 3.77 11.97 -2.38
CA THR A 14 2.84 12.63 -3.30
C THR A 14 3.52 13.75 -4.09
N ILE A 15 4.42 14.51 -3.43
CA ILE A 15 5.21 15.58 -4.07
C ILE A 15 6.19 14.96 -5.06
N GLU A 16 6.85 13.87 -4.68
CA GLU A 16 7.77 13.14 -5.57
C GLU A 16 7.04 12.61 -6.80
N ALA A 17 5.84 12.03 -6.64
CA ALA A 17 5.01 11.63 -7.76
C ALA A 17 4.63 12.81 -8.68
N GLY A 18 4.34 13.99 -8.11
CA GLY A 18 4.09 15.22 -8.87
C GLY A 18 5.31 15.68 -9.67
N LEU A 19 6.51 15.63 -9.07
CA LEU A 19 7.76 15.95 -9.77
C LEU A 19 8.04 14.98 -10.92
N ILE A 20 7.81 13.67 -10.71
CA ILE A 20 7.95 12.66 -11.76
C ILE A 20 6.96 12.90 -12.89
N LEU A 21 5.71 13.27 -12.57
CA LEU A 21 4.72 13.65 -13.61
C LEU A 21 5.22 14.84 -14.44
N LYS A 22 5.73 15.90 -13.80
CA LYS A 22 6.28 17.08 -14.50
C LYS A 22 7.50 16.70 -15.35
N GLU A 23 8.37 15.86 -14.86
CA GLU A 23 9.52 15.36 -15.60
C GLU A 23 9.09 14.54 -16.83
N LEU A 24 8.08 13.68 -16.70
CA LEU A 24 7.51 12.95 -17.84
C LEU A 24 6.90 13.88 -18.86
N GLN A 25 6.16 14.91 -18.44
CA GLN A 25 5.57 15.91 -19.34
C GLN A 25 6.62 16.72 -20.08
N SER A 26 7.80 16.95 -19.49
CA SER A 26 8.90 17.66 -20.17
C SER A 26 9.56 16.83 -21.27
N ARG A 27 9.48 15.51 -21.18
CA ARG A 27 10.14 14.57 -22.10
C ARG A 27 9.23 14.01 -23.18
N GLN A 28 7.95 13.89 -22.88
CA GLN A 28 6.97 13.27 -23.75
C GLN A 28 5.56 13.80 -23.50
N ARG A 29 4.67 13.57 -24.47
CA ARG A 29 3.24 13.84 -24.28
C ARG A 29 2.66 12.89 -23.22
N VAL A 30 1.95 13.45 -22.23
CA VAL A 30 1.27 12.71 -21.18
C VAL A 30 -0.23 12.97 -21.32
N ASP A 31 -0.96 12.02 -21.91
CA ASP A 31 -2.39 12.17 -22.21
C ASP A 31 -3.25 11.85 -21.00
N ASN A 32 -3.30 10.60 -20.57
CA ASN A 32 -4.14 10.15 -19.47
C ASN A 32 -3.30 9.76 -18.26
N VAL A 33 -3.66 10.29 -17.09
CA VAL A 33 -3.05 9.96 -15.81
C VAL A 33 -4.13 9.49 -14.85
N LEU A 34 -3.96 8.28 -14.31
CA LEU A 34 -4.85 7.71 -13.31
C LEU A 34 -4.13 7.62 -11.97
N VAL A 35 -4.71 8.22 -10.94
CA VAL A 35 -4.29 8.02 -9.55
C VAL A 35 -5.27 7.07 -8.86
N LEU A 36 -4.75 5.95 -8.38
CA LEU A 36 -5.47 4.98 -7.56
C LEU A 36 -5.01 5.12 -6.11
N CYS A 37 -5.91 5.43 -5.19
CA CYS A 37 -5.57 5.68 -3.79
C CYS A 37 -6.72 5.22 -2.85
N PRO A 38 -6.47 5.11 -1.54
CA PRO A 38 -7.53 4.94 -0.54
C PRO A 38 -8.51 6.11 -0.55
N LYS A 39 -9.80 5.86 -0.28
CA LYS A 39 -10.87 6.85 -0.31
C LYS A 39 -10.56 8.10 0.52
N ALA A 40 -9.97 7.92 1.71
CA ALA A 40 -9.59 9.03 2.59
C ALA A 40 -8.54 9.97 2.01
N LEU A 41 -7.75 9.52 1.02
CA LEU A 41 -6.66 10.30 0.43
C LEU A 41 -7.04 11.04 -0.85
N VAL A 42 -8.23 10.81 -1.42
CA VAL A 42 -8.68 11.44 -2.68
C VAL A 42 -8.61 12.97 -2.61
N GLY A 43 -9.12 13.56 -1.53
CA GLY A 43 -9.08 15.02 -1.35
C GLY A 43 -7.67 15.58 -1.25
N LYS A 44 -6.80 14.89 -0.52
CA LYS A 44 -5.39 15.25 -0.36
C LYS A 44 -4.64 15.18 -1.69
N TRP A 45 -4.83 14.12 -2.48
CA TRP A 45 -4.24 13.98 -3.80
C TRP A 45 -4.61 15.12 -4.73
N ARG A 46 -5.91 15.49 -4.76
CA ARG A 46 -6.39 16.62 -5.56
C ARG A 46 -5.73 17.93 -5.16
N GLU A 47 -5.61 18.20 -3.86
CA GLU A 47 -5.00 19.42 -3.34
C GLU A 47 -3.49 19.49 -3.62
N GLU A 48 -2.77 18.39 -3.39
CA GLU A 48 -1.33 18.32 -3.61
C GLU A 48 -0.98 18.49 -5.10
N MET A 49 -1.75 17.89 -6.02
CA MET A 49 -1.50 18.01 -7.46
C MET A 49 -1.71 19.44 -7.99
N ARG A 50 -2.56 20.23 -7.38
CA ARG A 50 -2.71 21.66 -7.73
C ARG A 50 -1.43 22.47 -7.54
N ARG A 51 -0.53 22.05 -6.66
CA ARG A 51 0.80 22.68 -6.51
C ARG A 51 1.69 22.52 -7.74
N PHE A 52 1.34 21.57 -8.60
CA PHE A 52 2.00 21.27 -9.86
C PHE A 52 1.19 21.79 -11.06
N ASP A 53 0.22 22.65 -10.86
CA ASP A 53 -0.71 23.13 -11.89
C ASP A 53 -1.47 21.99 -12.60
N GLU A 54 -1.79 20.92 -11.87
CA GLU A 54 -2.54 19.77 -12.37
C GLU A 54 -3.93 19.72 -11.71
N ASP A 55 -4.99 19.77 -12.54
CA ASP A 55 -6.38 19.66 -12.05
C ASP A 55 -6.88 18.21 -12.16
N PHE A 56 -6.61 17.44 -11.15
CA PHE A 56 -7.11 16.07 -11.06
C PHE A 56 -8.58 16.04 -10.60
N ARG A 57 -9.39 15.27 -11.31
CA ARG A 57 -10.83 15.12 -11.04
C ARG A 57 -11.12 13.79 -10.34
N PRO A 58 -11.71 13.83 -9.13
CA PRO A 58 -12.17 12.62 -8.47
C PRO A 58 -13.30 11.94 -9.25
N LEU A 59 -13.19 10.63 -9.43
CA LEU A 59 -14.25 9.82 -10.03
C LEU A 59 -15.21 9.34 -8.94
N SER A 60 -16.44 9.84 -8.98
CA SER A 60 -17.57 9.26 -8.26
C SER A 60 -18.05 7.98 -8.97
N ALA A 61 -18.95 7.23 -8.34
CA ALA A 61 -19.59 6.07 -8.96
C ALA A 61 -20.26 6.42 -10.32
N GLU A 62 -20.91 7.58 -10.39
CA GLU A 62 -21.58 8.10 -11.59
C GLU A 62 -20.55 8.49 -12.67
N ASN A 63 -19.52 9.25 -12.30
CA ASN A 63 -18.49 9.69 -13.23
C ASN A 63 -17.66 8.51 -13.77
N LEU A 64 -17.38 7.52 -12.92
CA LEU A 64 -16.71 6.31 -13.37
C LEU A 64 -17.57 5.53 -14.36
N ARG A 65 -18.88 5.40 -14.08
CA ARG A 65 -19.82 4.77 -15.02
C ARG A 65 -19.85 5.49 -16.36
N TYR A 66 -19.94 6.80 -16.34
CA TYR A 66 -19.85 7.63 -17.54
C TYR A 66 -18.55 7.37 -18.32
N CYS A 67 -17.40 7.37 -17.65
CA CYS A 67 -16.12 7.09 -18.31
C CYS A 67 -16.08 5.71 -18.98
N LEU A 68 -16.64 4.67 -18.31
CA LEU A 68 -16.68 3.32 -18.88
C LEU A 68 -17.61 3.23 -20.09
N GLU A 69 -18.76 3.90 -20.05
CA GLU A 69 -19.73 3.94 -21.16
C GLU A 69 -19.18 4.70 -22.36
N GLU A 70 -18.62 5.88 -22.17
CA GLU A 70 -17.98 6.66 -23.25
C GLU A 70 -16.78 5.91 -23.88
N THR A 71 -15.94 5.31 -23.03
CA THR A 71 -14.80 4.51 -23.53
C THR A 71 -15.28 3.30 -24.33
N HIS A 72 -16.40 2.69 -23.95
CA HIS A 72 -16.98 1.60 -24.72
C HIS A 72 -17.51 2.06 -26.07
N LEU A 73 -18.11 3.25 -26.15
CA LEU A 73 -18.67 3.80 -27.39
C LEU A 73 -17.60 4.34 -28.34
N ASP A 74 -16.67 5.11 -27.80
CA ASP A 74 -15.70 5.87 -28.61
C ASP A 74 -14.31 5.22 -28.70
N GLY A 75 -14.06 4.18 -27.88
CA GLY A 75 -12.75 3.53 -27.78
C GLY A 75 -11.67 4.38 -27.11
N ILE A 76 -12.02 5.56 -26.56
CA ILE A 76 -11.09 6.53 -25.99
C ILE A 76 -11.60 6.98 -24.60
N TRP A 77 -10.68 7.05 -23.65
CA TRP A 77 -10.96 7.59 -22.31
C TRP A 77 -11.34 9.07 -22.40
N PRO A 78 -12.43 9.54 -21.75
CA PRO A 78 -12.93 10.91 -21.89
C PRO A 78 -11.91 11.98 -21.49
N ALA A 79 -11.64 12.93 -22.38
CA ALA A 79 -10.62 13.96 -22.20
C ALA A 79 -10.82 14.81 -20.93
N GLN A 80 -12.07 15.04 -20.49
CA GLN A 80 -12.38 15.75 -19.26
C GLN A 80 -11.90 15.01 -17.99
N TYR A 81 -11.61 13.71 -18.08
CA TYR A 81 -11.06 12.86 -17.02
C TYR A 81 -9.66 12.36 -17.36
N SER A 82 -8.93 13.08 -18.24
CA SER A 82 -7.54 12.79 -18.55
C SER A 82 -6.60 12.87 -17.33
N ARG A 83 -7.02 13.58 -16.30
CA ARG A 83 -6.40 13.62 -14.96
C ARG A 83 -7.43 13.14 -13.95
N ALA A 84 -7.41 11.84 -13.67
CA ALA A 84 -8.41 11.20 -12.83
C ALA A 84 -7.83 10.68 -11.51
N ILE A 85 -8.62 10.80 -10.44
CA ILE A 85 -8.37 10.13 -9.16
C ILE A 85 -9.54 9.21 -8.89
N VAL A 86 -9.26 7.95 -8.62
CA VAL A 86 -10.28 6.97 -8.23
C VAL A 86 -9.83 6.24 -6.97
N HIS A 87 -10.76 5.95 -6.08
CA HIS A 87 -10.42 5.16 -4.91
C HIS A 87 -10.57 3.65 -5.20
N LEU A 88 -9.65 2.88 -4.62
CA LEU A 88 -9.52 1.45 -4.86
C LEU A 88 -10.83 0.69 -4.60
N GLU A 89 -11.53 1.05 -3.52
CA GLU A 89 -12.77 0.40 -3.07
C GLU A 89 -13.92 0.55 -4.08
N LEU A 90 -13.95 1.64 -4.85
CA LEU A 90 -14.94 1.82 -5.91
C LEU A 90 -14.59 0.98 -7.14
N LEU A 91 -13.33 1.09 -7.60
CA LEU A 91 -12.94 0.50 -8.87
C LEU A 91 -12.91 -1.03 -8.83
N ARG A 92 -12.66 -1.64 -7.65
CA ARG A 92 -12.68 -3.10 -7.46
C ARG A 92 -14.08 -3.70 -7.40
N GLN A 93 -15.15 -2.91 -7.27
CA GLN A 93 -16.51 -3.45 -7.25
C GLN A 93 -16.84 -4.11 -8.58
N GLU A 94 -17.43 -5.31 -8.55
CA GLU A 94 -17.76 -6.11 -9.72
C GLU A 94 -18.48 -5.33 -10.83
N PRO A 95 -19.46 -4.44 -10.55
CA PRO A 95 -20.13 -3.67 -11.60
C PRO A 95 -19.21 -2.72 -12.36
N TYR A 96 -18.13 -2.22 -11.76
CA TYR A 96 -17.16 -1.33 -12.41
C TYR A 96 -15.95 -2.09 -12.94
N LEU A 97 -15.58 -3.19 -12.30
CA LEU A 97 -14.43 -4.01 -12.69
C LEU A 97 -14.76 -4.90 -13.90
N ARG A 98 -15.82 -5.71 -13.80
CA ARG A 98 -16.21 -6.71 -14.80
C ARG A 98 -17.53 -6.39 -15.50
N GLY A 99 -18.27 -5.39 -15.01
CA GLY A 99 -19.56 -5.02 -15.55
C GLY A 99 -20.74 -5.81 -15.01
N VAL A 100 -21.92 -5.54 -15.57
CA VAL A 100 -23.18 -6.18 -15.18
C VAL A 100 -23.83 -6.80 -16.40
N LYS A 101 -24.08 -8.11 -16.35
CA LYS A 101 -24.74 -8.88 -17.43
C LYS A 101 -26.26 -8.78 -17.39
N SER A 102 -26.85 -7.68 -16.93
CA SER A 102 -28.32 -7.53 -16.86
C SER A 102 -28.92 -7.29 -18.25
N LYS A 103 -29.97 -8.04 -18.58
CA LYS A 103 -30.76 -7.77 -19.80
C LYS A 103 -31.83 -6.71 -19.47
N PRO A 104 -32.19 -5.77 -20.40
CA PRO A 104 -31.74 -5.73 -21.80
C PRO A 104 -30.44 -4.94 -22.06
N TYR A 105 -29.90 -4.19 -21.07
CA TYR A 105 -28.75 -3.31 -21.25
C TYR A 105 -27.58 -3.76 -20.37
N PRO A 106 -26.64 -4.60 -20.89
CA PRO A 106 -25.43 -4.95 -20.17
C PRO A 106 -24.56 -3.71 -19.98
N LYS A 107 -23.98 -3.56 -18.79
CA LYS A 107 -23.03 -2.49 -18.49
C LYS A 107 -21.61 -3.05 -18.52
N GLN A 108 -20.75 -2.44 -19.31
CA GLN A 108 -19.34 -2.83 -19.37
C GLN A 108 -18.60 -2.44 -18.09
N GLY A 109 -17.65 -3.26 -17.72
CA GLY A 109 -16.68 -2.97 -16.68
C GLY A 109 -15.32 -2.67 -17.27
N LEU A 110 -14.41 -2.14 -16.48
CA LEU A 110 -13.08 -1.71 -16.93
C LEU A 110 -12.32 -2.83 -17.65
N MET A 111 -12.36 -4.06 -17.12
CA MET A 111 -11.67 -5.22 -17.70
C MET A 111 -12.38 -5.84 -18.91
N THR A 112 -13.57 -5.37 -19.26
CA THR A 112 -14.36 -5.88 -20.42
C THR A 112 -14.45 -4.88 -21.56
N LEU A 113 -13.78 -3.75 -21.45
CA LEU A 113 -13.72 -2.75 -22.52
C LEU A 113 -12.81 -3.23 -23.66
N GLU A 114 -13.30 -3.09 -24.88
CA GLU A 114 -12.56 -3.40 -26.13
C GLU A 114 -12.73 -2.23 -27.10
N PRO A 115 -11.65 -1.46 -27.38
CA PRO A 115 -10.32 -1.58 -26.77
C PRO A 115 -10.29 -1.13 -25.30
N PRO A 116 -9.34 -1.63 -24.50
CA PRO A 116 -9.17 -1.15 -23.13
C PRO A 116 -8.68 0.31 -23.12
N PRO A 117 -9.00 1.10 -22.09
CA PRO A 117 -8.44 2.44 -21.96
C PRO A 117 -6.92 2.38 -21.83
N HIS A 118 -6.25 3.43 -22.29
CA HIS A 118 -4.80 3.56 -22.18
C HIS A 118 -4.43 4.72 -21.26
N PHE A 119 -3.52 4.47 -20.32
CA PHE A 119 -2.99 5.49 -19.42
C PHE A 119 -1.49 5.68 -19.66
N THR A 120 -1.07 6.92 -19.88
CA THR A 120 0.35 7.25 -19.99
C THR A 120 1.06 7.09 -18.65
N LEU A 121 0.34 7.36 -17.54
CA LEU A 121 0.86 7.19 -16.18
C LEU A 121 -0.23 6.67 -15.24
N LEU A 122 0.10 5.59 -14.56
CA LEU A 122 -0.63 5.06 -13.42
C LEU A 122 0.14 5.36 -12.13
N ILE A 123 -0.50 5.97 -11.15
CA ILE A 123 0.04 6.17 -9.81
C ILE A 123 -0.83 5.38 -8.84
N VAL A 124 -0.24 4.48 -8.06
CA VAL A 124 -0.95 3.71 -7.05
C VAL A 124 -0.40 4.07 -5.68
N ASP A 125 -1.21 4.76 -4.88
CA ASP A 125 -0.86 5.06 -3.50
C ASP A 125 -1.28 3.93 -2.56
N GLU A 126 -0.52 3.76 -1.50
CA GLU A 126 -0.62 2.63 -0.55
C GLU A 126 -0.64 1.27 -1.27
N ALA A 127 0.28 1.09 -2.22
CA ALA A 127 0.36 -0.09 -3.07
C ALA A 127 0.48 -1.43 -2.29
N HIS A 128 0.78 -1.38 -1.00
CA HIS A 128 0.80 -2.57 -0.14
C HIS A 128 -0.56 -3.28 -0.07
N HIS A 129 -1.67 -2.60 -0.38
CA HIS A 129 -3.00 -3.21 -0.49
C HIS A 129 -3.17 -4.16 -1.69
N LEU A 130 -2.21 -4.19 -2.61
CA LEU A 130 -2.23 -5.04 -3.81
C LEU A 130 -1.45 -6.35 -3.63
N ARG A 131 -0.87 -6.59 -2.46
CA ARG A 131 0.11 -7.66 -2.17
C ARG A 131 -0.47 -9.08 -2.20
N THR A 132 -1.80 -9.24 -2.09
CA THR A 132 -2.43 -10.56 -1.96
C THR A 132 -2.87 -11.10 -3.32
N PRO A 133 -2.19 -12.13 -3.88
CA PRO A 133 -2.56 -12.71 -5.15
C PRO A 133 -3.98 -13.31 -5.10
N GLY A 134 -4.72 -13.20 -6.21
CA GLY A 134 -6.07 -13.76 -6.35
C GLY A 134 -7.19 -12.83 -5.92
N THR A 135 -6.92 -11.78 -5.14
CA THR A 135 -7.93 -10.78 -4.77
C THR A 135 -8.34 -9.90 -5.97
N LEU A 136 -9.52 -9.29 -5.89
CA LEU A 136 -9.98 -8.34 -6.91
C LEU A 136 -9.04 -7.14 -7.05
N SER A 137 -8.48 -6.66 -5.95
CA SER A 137 -7.49 -5.58 -5.94
C SER A 137 -6.22 -5.95 -6.71
N HIS A 138 -5.72 -7.18 -6.54
CA HIS A 138 -4.55 -7.67 -7.27
C HIS A 138 -4.84 -7.84 -8.78
N GLN A 139 -6.02 -8.39 -9.14
CA GLN A 139 -6.44 -8.54 -10.53
C GLN A 139 -6.58 -7.18 -11.22
N LEU A 140 -7.23 -6.22 -10.55
CA LEU A 140 -7.35 -4.83 -11.01
C LEU A 140 -5.97 -4.19 -11.25
N ALA A 141 -5.07 -4.32 -10.28
CA ALA A 141 -3.73 -3.75 -10.38
C ALA A 141 -2.94 -4.33 -11.55
N ARG A 142 -2.99 -5.65 -11.74
CA ARG A 142 -2.36 -6.31 -12.89
C ARG A 142 -2.87 -5.73 -14.20
N PHE A 143 -4.19 -5.66 -14.36
CA PHE A 143 -4.81 -5.12 -15.56
C PHE A 143 -4.41 -3.65 -15.81
N LEU A 144 -4.48 -2.80 -14.77
CA LEU A 144 -4.09 -1.40 -14.89
C LEU A 144 -2.60 -1.23 -15.24
N CYS A 145 -1.72 -2.05 -14.68
CA CYS A 145 -0.30 -2.06 -15.03
C CYS A 145 -0.08 -2.47 -16.51
N GLU A 146 -0.86 -3.41 -17.04
CA GLU A 146 -0.76 -3.86 -18.42
C GLU A 146 -1.17 -2.78 -19.42
N ILE A 147 -2.19 -1.97 -19.09
CA ILE A 147 -2.72 -0.91 -19.96
C ILE A 147 -2.06 0.47 -19.74
N SER A 148 -0.98 0.52 -18.96
CA SER A 148 -0.26 1.75 -18.63
C SER A 148 1.19 1.72 -19.09
N ASP A 149 1.69 2.84 -19.66
CA ASP A 149 3.09 2.97 -20.13
C ASP A 149 4.05 3.11 -18.93
N ALA A 150 3.73 4.05 -18.04
CA ALA A 150 4.48 4.32 -16.84
C ALA A 150 3.65 3.98 -15.59
N VAL A 151 4.31 3.40 -14.58
CA VAL A 151 3.66 2.99 -13.33
C VAL A 151 4.48 3.44 -12.13
N LEU A 152 3.86 4.12 -11.19
CA LEU A 152 4.44 4.49 -9.90
C LEU A 152 3.65 3.82 -8.78
N PHE A 153 4.32 2.95 -8.02
CA PHE A 153 3.80 2.43 -6.76
C PHE A 153 4.36 3.26 -5.62
N LEU A 154 3.49 3.72 -4.72
CA LEU A 154 3.86 4.45 -3.52
C LEU A 154 3.42 3.65 -2.30
N SER A 155 4.32 3.45 -1.34
CA SER A 155 3.95 2.85 -0.05
C SER A 155 4.93 3.25 1.04
N ALA A 156 4.42 3.48 2.24
CA ALA A 156 5.26 3.78 3.40
C ALA A 156 5.81 2.52 4.09
N THR A 157 5.27 1.34 3.80
CA THR A 157 5.52 0.09 4.54
C THR A 157 6.02 -1.09 3.71
N PRO A 158 6.84 -0.89 2.66
CA PRO A 158 7.23 -1.99 1.79
C PRO A 158 8.13 -3.04 2.46
N VAL A 159 8.82 -2.67 3.53
CA VAL A 159 9.88 -3.50 4.17
C VAL A 159 9.36 -4.31 5.36
N HIS A 160 8.24 -3.94 5.97
CA HIS A 160 7.58 -4.74 7.01
C HIS A 160 6.74 -5.88 6.43
N VAL A 161 6.51 -5.83 5.13
CA VAL A 161 5.83 -6.85 4.36
C VAL A 161 6.90 -7.85 3.94
N GLY A 162 6.91 -9.08 4.44
CA GLY A 162 7.93 -10.12 4.18
C GLY A 162 8.31 -10.25 2.69
N SER A 163 9.37 -10.96 2.39
CA SER A 163 9.92 -11.11 1.02
C SER A 163 8.87 -11.50 -0.02
N ASP A 164 7.82 -12.23 0.40
CA ASP A 164 6.73 -12.71 -0.43
C ASP A 164 5.84 -11.60 -0.97
N ASN A 165 5.50 -10.67 -0.12
CA ASN A 165 4.65 -9.54 -0.47
C ASN A 165 5.42 -8.54 -1.36
N LEU A 166 6.71 -8.34 -1.09
CA LEU A 166 7.57 -7.51 -1.94
C LEU A 166 7.69 -8.12 -3.34
N PHE A 167 7.89 -9.44 -3.42
CA PHE A 167 7.90 -10.16 -4.71
C PHE A 167 6.61 -9.94 -5.49
N THR A 168 5.45 -10.07 -4.84
CA THR A 168 4.15 -9.86 -5.48
C THR A 168 4.00 -8.46 -6.06
N LEU A 169 4.38 -7.43 -5.31
CA LEU A 169 4.32 -6.04 -5.77
C LEU A 169 5.30 -5.77 -6.92
N LEU A 170 6.52 -6.30 -6.84
CA LEU A 170 7.50 -6.15 -7.91
C LEU A 170 7.14 -6.95 -9.17
N ASN A 171 6.48 -8.11 -9.02
CA ASN A 171 5.95 -8.87 -10.15
C ASN A 171 4.82 -8.10 -10.86
N LEU A 172 3.94 -7.41 -10.12
CA LEU A 172 2.93 -6.51 -10.72
C LEU A 172 3.60 -5.36 -11.49
N LEU A 173 4.61 -4.75 -10.90
CA LEU A 173 5.29 -3.58 -11.43
C LEU A 173 6.17 -3.93 -12.64
N ARG A 174 6.97 -4.99 -12.54
CA ARG A 174 7.96 -5.45 -13.53
C ARG A 174 7.91 -6.97 -13.71
N PRO A 175 6.82 -7.50 -14.31
CA PRO A 175 6.68 -8.95 -14.55
C PRO A 175 7.79 -9.52 -15.44
N ASP A 176 8.40 -8.69 -16.28
CA ASP A 176 9.54 -9.02 -17.12
C ASP A 176 10.80 -9.37 -16.31
N LEU A 177 11.01 -8.72 -15.16
CA LEU A 177 12.19 -8.96 -14.30
C LEU A 177 11.88 -9.94 -13.15
N PHE A 178 10.67 -9.91 -12.62
CA PHE A 178 10.30 -10.66 -11.41
C PHE A 178 9.25 -11.74 -11.69
N SER A 179 9.46 -12.56 -12.70
CA SER A 179 8.56 -13.67 -13.04
C SER A 179 8.80 -14.92 -12.19
N ASN A 180 10.02 -15.12 -11.68
CA ASN A 180 10.41 -16.31 -10.93
C ASN A 180 10.82 -15.95 -9.49
N ARG A 181 10.08 -16.48 -8.51
CA ARG A 181 10.31 -16.23 -7.09
C ARG A 181 11.65 -16.78 -6.58
N GLN A 182 12.10 -17.92 -7.09
CA GLN A 182 13.39 -18.49 -6.66
C GLN A 182 14.54 -17.60 -7.09
N VAL A 183 14.50 -17.11 -8.35
CA VAL A 183 15.47 -16.14 -8.86
C VAL A 183 15.42 -14.85 -8.06
N PHE A 184 14.22 -14.32 -7.77
CA PHE A 184 14.06 -13.14 -6.94
C PHE A 184 14.72 -13.29 -5.56
N ASN A 185 14.48 -14.41 -4.88
CA ASN A 185 15.08 -14.66 -3.56
C ASN A 185 16.62 -14.69 -3.64
N GLN A 186 17.19 -15.28 -4.69
CA GLN A 186 18.64 -15.30 -4.90
C GLN A 186 19.20 -13.89 -5.14
N VAL A 187 18.47 -13.06 -5.90
CA VAL A 187 18.86 -11.67 -6.21
C VAL A 187 18.83 -10.77 -4.98
N ILE A 188 17.86 -10.96 -4.08
CA ILE A 188 17.73 -10.10 -2.88
C ILE A 188 18.56 -10.59 -1.69
N GLU A 189 18.99 -11.86 -1.68
CA GLU A 189 19.74 -12.45 -0.57
C GLU A 189 20.98 -11.63 -0.16
N PRO A 190 21.82 -11.10 -1.06
CA PRO A 190 22.98 -10.28 -0.71
C PRO A 190 22.62 -8.97 0.00
N ASN A 191 21.42 -8.44 -0.22
CA ASN A 191 21.03 -7.13 0.29
C ASN A 191 21.01 -7.04 1.81
N GLN A 192 20.78 -8.14 2.53
CA GLN A 192 20.87 -8.17 3.99
C GLN A 192 22.30 -7.86 4.47
N TYR A 193 23.30 -8.38 3.77
CA TYR A 193 24.72 -8.17 4.09
C TYR A 193 25.18 -6.77 3.68
N LEU A 194 24.74 -6.26 2.52
CA LEU A 194 24.94 -4.86 2.14
C LEU A 194 24.35 -3.90 3.19
N THR A 195 23.14 -4.18 3.65
CA THR A 195 22.48 -3.38 4.70
C THR A 195 23.26 -3.42 6.01
N LYS A 196 23.80 -4.60 6.39
CA LYS A 196 24.65 -4.76 7.57
C LYS A 196 25.93 -3.94 7.44
N ALA A 197 26.64 -4.05 6.30
CA ALA A 197 27.86 -3.29 6.02
C ALA A 197 27.60 -1.78 6.08
N MET A 198 26.57 -1.29 5.37
CA MET A 198 26.17 0.13 5.39
C MET A 198 25.84 0.62 6.81
N ARG A 199 25.21 -0.22 7.63
CA ARG A 199 24.90 0.13 9.03
C ARG A 199 26.19 0.32 9.83
N SER A 200 27.18 -0.56 9.72
CA SER A 200 28.47 -0.44 10.41
C SER A 200 29.19 0.82 9.97
N VAL A 201 29.27 1.11 8.66
CA VAL A 201 29.86 2.32 8.10
C VAL A 201 29.16 3.59 8.61
N ARG A 202 27.81 3.60 8.66
CA ARG A 202 27.00 4.76 9.05
C ARG A 202 27.12 5.08 10.52
N LEU A 203 27.01 4.08 11.39
CA LEU A 203 26.97 4.24 12.84
C LEU A 203 28.35 4.23 13.49
N ARG A 204 29.40 3.79 12.78
CA ARG A 204 30.73 3.52 13.35
C ARG A 204 30.63 2.60 14.58
N GLN A 205 29.82 1.56 14.47
CA GLN A 205 29.61 0.61 15.56
C GLN A 205 29.97 -0.80 15.10
N PRO A 206 30.72 -1.58 15.94
CA PRO A 206 31.29 -1.13 17.22
C PRO A 206 32.30 0.01 17.04
N ALA A 207 32.47 0.86 18.06
CA ALA A 207 33.34 2.03 17.98
C ALA A 207 34.80 1.69 17.56
N ASN A 208 35.26 0.51 17.98
CA ASN A 208 36.50 -0.10 17.50
C ASN A 208 36.13 -1.29 16.63
N GLY A 209 36.58 -1.33 15.36
CA GLY A 209 36.40 -2.47 14.45
C GLY A 209 35.16 -2.39 13.55
N TRP A 210 34.49 -1.23 13.40
CA TRP A 210 33.35 -1.09 12.48
C TRP A 210 33.71 -1.38 11.02
N GLN A 211 34.95 -1.12 10.62
CA GLN A 211 35.46 -1.44 9.28
C GLN A 211 35.58 -2.96 9.08
N GLU A 212 36.08 -3.67 10.09
CA GLU A 212 36.17 -5.11 10.10
C GLU A 212 34.80 -5.77 10.03
N ASP A 213 33.82 -5.22 10.79
CA ASP A 213 32.44 -5.67 10.73
C ASP A 213 31.80 -5.42 9.36
N ALA A 214 32.06 -4.25 8.77
CA ALA A 214 31.59 -3.93 7.42
C ALA A 214 32.23 -4.85 6.38
N ALA A 215 33.57 -5.05 6.44
CA ALA A 215 34.28 -5.94 5.56
C ALA A 215 33.80 -7.40 5.70
N SER A 216 33.59 -7.88 6.94
CA SER A 216 33.00 -9.19 7.20
C SER A 216 31.65 -9.36 6.54
N ALA A 217 30.77 -8.35 6.66
CA ALA A 217 29.46 -8.37 6.01
C ALA A 217 29.58 -8.39 4.48
N LEU A 218 30.54 -7.66 3.89
CA LEU A 218 30.79 -7.72 2.43
C LEU A 218 31.35 -9.08 2.00
N ASN A 219 32.16 -9.76 2.84
CA ASN A 219 32.60 -11.13 2.55
C ASN A 219 31.45 -12.14 2.49
N GLU A 220 30.46 -12.00 3.36
CA GLU A 220 29.25 -12.84 3.34
C GLU A 220 28.45 -12.74 2.03
N ILE A 221 28.54 -11.62 1.32
CA ILE A 221 27.90 -11.45 0.01
C ILE A 221 28.40 -12.50 -0.98
N GLU A 222 29.70 -12.81 -0.99
CA GLU A 222 30.29 -13.78 -1.89
C GLU A 222 29.90 -15.24 -1.58
N THR A 223 29.29 -15.51 -0.42
CA THR A 223 28.71 -16.81 -0.11
C THR A 223 27.39 -17.05 -0.82
N THR A 224 26.67 -15.98 -1.17
CA THR A 224 25.39 -16.04 -1.88
C THR A 224 25.59 -16.30 -3.38
N THR A 225 24.58 -16.88 -4.03
CA THR A 225 24.65 -17.19 -5.46
C THR A 225 24.79 -15.91 -6.30
N TRP A 226 23.92 -14.93 -6.10
CA TRP A 226 23.95 -13.67 -6.84
C TRP A 226 25.16 -12.81 -6.50
N GLY A 227 25.54 -12.79 -5.24
CA GLY A 227 26.74 -12.08 -4.78
C GLY A 227 27.99 -12.57 -5.50
N ARG A 228 28.17 -13.89 -5.61
CA ARG A 228 29.32 -14.51 -6.28
C ARG A 228 29.32 -14.30 -7.79
N GLN A 229 28.16 -14.39 -8.42
CA GLN A 229 28.08 -14.33 -9.89
C GLN A 229 28.06 -12.91 -10.45
N VAL A 230 27.53 -11.94 -9.68
CA VAL A 230 27.30 -10.57 -10.15
C VAL A 230 28.04 -9.54 -9.30
N ILE A 231 27.74 -9.44 -8.00
CA ILE A 231 28.21 -8.34 -7.16
C ILE A 231 29.74 -8.39 -6.96
N SER A 232 30.32 -9.58 -6.80
CA SER A 232 31.76 -9.72 -6.60
C SER A 232 32.62 -9.25 -7.79
N HIS A 233 32.03 -9.08 -8.95
CA HIS A 233 32.69 -8.58 -10.15
C HIS A 233 32.47 -7.05 -10.35
N ASP A 234 31.67 -6.42 -9.53
CA ASP A 234 31.47 -4.98 -9.58
C ASP A 234 32.74 -4.24 -9.07
N PRO A 235 33.33 -3.35 -9.90
CA PRO A 235 34.55 -2.63 -9.50
C PRO A 235 34.39 -1.82 -8.21
N VAL A 236 33.22 -1.24 -7.98
CA VAL A 236 32.92 -0.43 -6.81
C VAL A 236 32.84 -1.30 -5.55
N PHE A 237 32.22 -2.47 -5.67
CA PHE A 237 32.21 -3.47 -4.59
C PHE A 237 33.62 -3.92 -4.21
N VAL A 238 34.46 -4.27 -5.21
CA VAL A 238 35.84 -4.71 -4.99
C VAL A 238 36.69 -3.62 -4.34
N GLU A 239 36.53 -2.34 -4.77
CA GLU A 239 37.24 -1.20 -4.18
C GLU A 239 36.93 -1.07 -2.70
N TRP A 240 35.63 -0.93 -2.36
CA TRP A 240 35.23 -0.71 -0.96
C TRP A 240 35.50 -1.89 -0.06
N LYS A 241 35.32 -3.12 -0.54
CA LYS A 241 35.69 -4.33 0.17
C LYS A 241 37.15 -4.33 0.51
N SER A 242 38.05 -4.03 -0.46
CA SER A 242 39.49 -3.98 -0.25
C SER A 242 39.90 -2.91 0.77
N ARG A 243 39.36 -1.70 0.66
CA ARG A 243 39.67 -0.57 1.57
C ARG A 243 39.21 -0.85 3.01
N LEU A 244 38.01 -1.40 3.18
CA LEU A 244 37.48 -1.77 4.50
C LEU A 244 38.25 -2.92 5.13
N THR A 245 38.66 -3.91 4.34
CA THR A 245 39.47 -5.05 4.81
C THR A 245 40.87 -4.61 5.27
N ARG A 246 41.46 -3.60 4.61
CA ARG A 246 42.74 -3.04 5.01
C ARG A 246 42.65 -2.09 6.19
N ASN A 247 41.44 -1.86 6.70
CA ASN A 247 41.18 -0.93 7.79
C ASN A 247 41.69 0.50 7.52
N GLU A 248 41.56 0.95 6.26
CA GLU A 248 42.01 2.29 5.85
C GLU A 248 41.21 3.37 6.57
N LEU A 249 41.92 4.43 7.02
CA LEU A 249 41.28 5.57 7.63
C LEU A 249 40.43 6.31 6.57
N LEU A 250 39.11 6.29 6.73
CA LEU A 250 38.17 6.98 5.84
C LEU A 250 37.82 8.34 6.41
N SER A 251 37.95 9.39 5.60
CA SER A 251 37.37 10.70 5.88
C SER A 251 35.84 10.62 5.92
N ASP A 252 35.18 11.63 6.46
CA ASP A 252 33.71 11.69 6.47
C ASP A 252 33.13 11.76 5.05
N GLU A 253 33.82 12.41 4.11
CA GLU A 253 33.43 12.47 2.69
C GLU A 253 33.53 11.10 2.03
N GLU A 254 34.65 10.39 2.24
CA GLU A 254 34.83 9.03 1.71
C GLU A 254 33.81 8.04 2.30
N ARG A 255 33.48 8.20 3.57
CA ARG A 255 32.46 7.38 4.21
C ARG A 255 31.06 7.62 3.63
N ILE A 256 30.72 8.87 3.34
CA ILE A 256 29.47 9.21 2.66
C ILE A 256 29.45 8.62 1.24
N ARG A 257 30.59 8.71 0.53
CA ARG A 257 30.76 8.09 -0.79
C ARG A 257 30.58 6.57 -0.71
N CYS A 258 31.22 5.92 0.24
CA CYS A 258 31.07 4.47 0.47
C CYS A 258 29.59 4.07 0.67
N LEU A 259 28.86 4.83 1.49
CA LEU A 259 27.44 4.55 1.72
C LEU A 259 26.60 4.69 0.45
N ARG A 260 26.83 5.72 -0.36
CA ARG A 260 26.15 5.93 -1.64
C ARG A 260 26.45 4.81 -2.61
N ASP A 261 27.72 4.49 -2.76
CA ASP A 261 28.19 3.45 -3.69
C ASP A 261 27.62 2.07 -3.31
N LEU A 262 27.59 1.73 -2.01
CA LEU A 262 26.95 0.49 -1.53
C LEU A 262 25.43 0.48 -1.70
N GLU A 263 24.76 1.66 -1.61
CA GLU A 263 23.33 1.78 -1.90
C GLU A 263 23.04 1.53 -3.39
N GLU A 264 23.91 1.97 -4.30
CA GLU A 264 23.76 1.73 -5.75
C GLU A 264 23.96 0.25 -6.13
N ILE A 265 24.78 -0.49 -5.39
CA ILE A 265 24.98 -1.95 -5.58
C ILE A 265 23.75 -2.75 -5.12
N HIS A 266 22.87 -2.18 -4.30
CA HIS A 266 21.68 -2.88 -3.82
C HIS A 266 20.83 -3.34 -5.00
N SER A 267 20.52 -4.65 -5.08
CA SER A 267 19.90 -5.30 -6.25
C SER A 267 18.59 -4.67 -6.73
N LEU A 268 17.89 -3.95 -5.86
CA LEU A 268 16.63 -3.28 -6.16
C LEU A 268 16.73 -1.75 -6.27
N ALA A 269 17.94 -1.17 -6.20
CA ALA A 269 18.14 0.28 -6.19
C ALA A 269 17.58 1.01 -7.43
N HIS A 270 17.59 0.32 -8.57
CA HIS A 270 17.08 0.86 -9.83
C HIS A 270 15.55 0.82 -9.99
N ILE A 271 14.83 0.14 -9.06
CA ILE A 271 13.37 -0.03 -9.10
C ILE A 271 12.73 0.55 -7.85
N ILE A 272 13.38 0.41 -6.69
CA ILE A 272 12.87 0.88 -5.39
C ILE A 272 13.68 2.08 -4.94
N ASN A 273 13.03 3.23 -4.87
CA ASN A 273 13.57 4.40 -4.17
C ASN A 273 13.05 4.41 -2.72
N ARG A 274 13.94 4.61 -1.76
CA ARG A 274 13.59 4.62 -0.35
C ARG A 274 14.31 5.72 0.41
N THR A 275 13.58 6.74 0.81
CA THR A 275 14.05 7.79 1.70
C THR A 275 13.52 7.59 3.12
N ARG A 276 14.38 7.64 4.11
CA ARG A 276 14.02 7.55 5.53
C ARG A 276 14.04 8.93 6.15
N ARG A 277 13.16 9.19 7.12
CA ARG A 277 13.14 10.47 7.86
C ARG A 277 14.50 10.86 8.41
N ARG A 278 15.26 9.90 8.93
CA ARG A 278 16.61 10.12 9.45
C ARG A 278 17.63 10.58 8.40
N ASP A 279 17.38 10.34 7.12
CA ASP A 279 18.29 10.68 6.03
C ASP A 279 18.10 12.13 5.56
N ILE A 280 16.97 12.79 5.92
CA ILE A 280 16.60 14.14 5.48
C ILE A 280 16.92 15.21 6.55
N GLY A 281 17.30 14.83 7.77
CA GLY A 281 17.69 15.79 8.83
C GLY A 281 16.78 15.81 10.06
N ARG A 282 16.66 16.96 10.74
CA ARG A 282 15.89 17.08 11.99
C ARG A 282 14.39 17.04 11.73
N PHE A 283 13.78 15.89 11.93
CA PHE A 283 12.33 15.77 12.02
C PHE A 283 11.84 15.97 13.45
N THR A 284 10.62 16.43 13.58
CA THR A 284 9.91 16.43 14.86
C THR A 284 9.82 14.99 15.39
N ILE A 285 10.40 14.75 16.54
CA ILE A 285 10.29 13.45 17.21
C ILE A 285 8.86 13.38 17.79
N ARG A 286 8.12 12.35 17.41
CA ARG A 286 6.86 12.03 18.10
C ARG A 286 7.21 11.33 19.40
N GLU A 287 6.92 11.96 20.52
CA GLU A 287 6.93 11.33 21.83
C GLU A 287 5.50 10.83 22.11
N PRO A 288 5.24 9.52 22.01
CA PRO A 288 3.91 9.00 22.31
C PRO A 288 3.68 9.07 23.82
N HIS A 289 2.68 9.84 24.24
CA HIS A 289 2.20 9.84 25.61
C HIS A 289 0.92 9.00 25.68
N THR A 290 0.95 7.93 26.45
CA THR A 290 -0.24 7.14 26.71
C THR A 290 -0.99 7.77 27.89
N VAL A 291 -2.18 8.31 27.61
CA VAL A 291 -3.10 8.80 28.65
C VAL A 291 -4.17 7.74 28.84
N THR A 292 -4.21 7.19 30.05
CA THR A 292 -5.27 6.25 30.42
C THR A 292 -6.52 7.04 30.82
N VAL A 293 -7.59 6.87 30.03
CA VAL A 293 -8.89 7.47 30.32
C VAL A 293 -9.82 6.35 30.79
N PRO A 294 -10.26 6.35 32.05
CA PRO A 294 -11.21 5.35 32.53
C PRO A 294 -12.58 5.59 31.86
N PHE A 295 -13.28 4.52 31.55
CA PHE A 295 -14.66 4.61 31.09
C PHE A 295 -15.55 5.16 32.22
N THR A 296 -16.53 5.97 31.85
CA THR A 296 -17.65 6.27 32.76
C THR A 296 -18.49 5.01 32.95
N GLU A 297 -19.33 5.01 33.99
CA GLU A 297 -20.18 3.85 34.27
C GLU A 297 -21.08 3.45 33.08
N PRO A 298 -21.78 4.39 32.37
CA PRO A 298 -22.53 4.06 31.16
C PRO A 298 -21.66 3.48 30.03
N GLN A 299 -20.45 4.02 29.82
CA GLN A 299 -19.52 3.53 28.83
C GLN A 299 -19.05 2.10 29.13
N SER A 300 -18.80 1.81 30.41
CA SER A 300 -18.43 0.48 30.85
C SER A 300 -19.54 -0.53 30.63
N VAL A 301 -20.79 -0.17 30.95
CA VAL A 301 -21.97 -1.01 30.70
C VAL A 301 -22.10 -1.31 29.21
N PHE A 302 -22.01 -0.30 28.37
CA PHE A 302 -22.09 -0.48 26.92
C PHE A 302 -20.96 -1.39 26.40
N TYR A 303 -19.72 -1.18 26.86
CA TYR A 303 -18.58 -1.98 26.42
C TYR A 303 -18.75 -3.46 26.81
N HIS A 304 -19.23 -3.76 28.03
CA HIS A 304 -19.50 -5.12 28.43
C HIS A 304 -20.62 -5.76 27.60
N ALA A 305 -21.72 -5.04 27.35
CA ALA A 305 -22.80 -5.51 26.48
C ALA A 305 -22.31 -5.81 25.06
N LEU A 306 -21.38 -4.99 24.52
CA LEU A 306 -20.74 -5.23 23.22
C LEU A 306 -19.89 -6.51 23.25
N MET A 307 -19.16 -6.76 24.33
CA MET A 307 -18.34 -7.98 24.47
C MET A 307 -19.21 -9.24 24.60
N ASP A 308 -20.34 -9.14 25.29
CA ASP A 308 -21.32 -10.24 25.38
C ASP A 308 -21.97 -10.52 24.02
N PHE A 309 -22.37 -9.48 23.30
CA PHE A 309 -22.86 -9.60 21.92
C PHE A 309 -21.82 -10.27 21.01
N ARG A 310 -20.57 -9.86 21.10
CA ARG A 310 -19.46 -10.51 20.40
C ARG A 310 -19.40 -12.01 20.70
N ARG A 311 -19.51 -12.40 21.96
CA ARG A 311 -19.48 -13.80 22.40
C ARG A 311 -20.66 -14.59 21.81
N GLU A 312 -21.86 -14.02 21.80
CA GLU A 312 -23.04 -14.65 21.23
C GLU A 312 -22.93 -14.85 19.71
N VAL A 313 -22.40 -13.87 19.00
CA VAL A 313 -22.10 -13.97 17.55
C VAL A 313 -21.12 -15.12 17.29
N LEU A 314 -20.06 -15.23 18.12
CA LEU A 314 -19.07 -16.31 18.05
C LEU A 314 -19.68 -17.71 18.23
N LEU A 315 -20.64 -17.84 19.14
CA LEU A 315 -21.28 -19.13 19.44
C LEU A 315 -22.25 -19.61 18.36
N GLN A 316 -22.80 -18.70 17.56
CA GLN A 316 -23.82 -19.01 16.54
C GLN A 316 -23.29 -19.10 15.13
N THR A 317 -22.08 -18.64 14.87
CA THR A 317 -21.50 -18.59 13.52
C THR A 317 -20.44 -19.67 13.34
N HIS A 318 -20.59 -20.52 12.34
CA HIS A 318 -19.67 -21.63 12.11
C HIS A 318 -18.39 -21.25 11.32
N ASN A 319 -18.25 -19.99 10.89
CA ASN A 319 -17.06 -19.51 10.17
C ASN A 319 -16.19 -18.62 11.07
N PRO A 320 -15.09 -19.15 11.62
CA PRO A 320 -14.25 -18.41 12.59
C PRO A 320 -13.62 -17.14 11.98
N VAL A 321 -13.31 -17.12 10.69
CA VAL A 321 -12.69 -15.95 10.03
C VAL A 321 -13.66 -14.77 9.98
N VAL A 322 -14.92 -15.02 9.63
CA VAL A 322 -15.98 -13.97 9.58
C VAL A 322 -16.24 -13.40 10.96
N VAL A 323 -16.29 -14.27 11.94
CA VAL A 323 -16.53 -13.86 13.32
C VAL A 323 -15.40 -13.00 13.85
N GLU A 324 -14.16 -13.40 13.65
CA GLU A 324 -12.98 -12.66 14.05
C GLU A 324 -12.99 -11.26 13.41
N LEU A 325 -13.26 -11.19 12.12
CA LEU A 325 -13.29 -9.96 11.34
C LEU A 325 -14.37 -8.98 11.82
N ILE A 326 -15.62 -9.45 12.00
CA ILE A 326 -16.74 -8.63 12.49
C ILE A 326 -16.44 -8.13 13.91
N THR A 327 -15.98 -9.02 14.78
CA THR A 327 -15.76 -8.69 16.19
C THR A 327 -14.58 -7.73 16.37
N ASP A 328 -13.50 -7.90 15.63
CA ASP A 328 -12.35 -6.99 15.69
C ASP A 328 -12.71 -5.60 15.15
N THR A 329 -13.51 -5.54 14.08
CA THR A 329 -13.96 -4.27 13.51
C THR A 329 -14.85 -3.51 14.49
N LEU A 330 -15.83 -4.18 15.10
CA LEU A 330 -16.69 -3.56 16.14
C LEU A 330 -15.87 -3.10 17.35
N GLN A 331 -14.87 -3.87 17.75
CA GLN A 331 -14.01 -3.52 18.89
C GLN A 331 -13.11 -2.31 18.56
N ARG A 332 -12.56 -2.22 17.36
CA ARG A 332 -11.78 -1.05 16.90
C ARG A 332 -12.63 0.21 16.84
N GLN A 333 -13.86 0.12 16.33
CA GLN A 333 -14.80 1.23 16.33
C GLN A 333 -15.16 1.66 17.75
N ALA A 334 -15.46 0.72 18.64
CA ALA A 334 -15.73 1.01 20.06
C ALA A 334 -14.55 1.69 20.76
N ALA A 335 -13.33 1.23 20.49
CA ALA A 335 -12.12 1.82 21.04
C ALA A 335 -11.86 3.25 20.52
N SER A 336 -12.30 3.54 19.29
CA SER A 336 -12.16 4.88 18.70
C SER A 336 -13.25 5.84 19.21
N CYS A 337 -14.51 5.42 19.15
CA CYS A 337 -15.65 6.23 19.57
C CYS A 337 -16.88 5.32 19.75
N LEU A 338 -17.39 5.19 20.98
CA LEU A 338 -18.56 4.34 21.25
C LEU A 338 -19.79 4.69 20.41
N PRO A 339 -20.17 5.98 20.24
CA PRO A 339 -21.28 6.36 19.33
C PRO A 339 -21.06 6.04 17.86
N ALA A 340 -19.82 5.84 17.41
CA ALA A 340 -19.52 5.50 16.00
C ALA A 340 -20.05 4.11 15.59
N LEU A 341 -20.44 3.27 16.54
CA LEU A 341 -21.08 1.97 16.29
C LEU A 341 -22.54 2.10 15.83
N ILE A 342 -23.22 3.20 16.11
CA ILE A 342 -24.64 3.36 15.81
C ILE A 342 -24.97 3.13 14.33
N PRO A 343 -24.26 3.72 13.35
CA PRO A 343 -24.52 3.46 11.94
C PRO A 343 -24.35 1.99 11.53
N SER A 344 -23.37 1.31 12.08
CA SER A 344 -23.08 -0.11 11.80
C SER A 344 -24.19 -1.01 12.35
N ILE A 345 -24.63 -0.74 13.57
CA ILE A 345 -25.77 -1.43 14.20
C ILE A 345 -27.05 -1.15 13.44
N ASP A 346 -27.27 0.08 12.94
CA ASP A 346 -28.44 0.44 12.13
C ASP A 346 -28.50 -0.31 10.80
N VAL A 347 -27.37 -0.48 10.13
CA VAL A 347 -27.28 -1.29 8.91
C VAL A 347 -27.64 -2.74 9.24
N PHE A 348 -27.06 -3.31 10.29
CA PHE A 348 -27.35 -4.66 10.73
C PHE A 348 -28.85 -4.87 11.04
N LEU A 349 -29.46 -3.95 11.80
CA LEU A 349 -30.88 -4.02 12.14
C LEU A 349 -31.82 -3.93 10.93
N LYS A 350 -31.40 -3.21 9.86
CA LYS A 350 -32.20 -3.06 8.64
C LYS A 350 -32.06 -4.22 7.68
N THR A 351 -30.86 -4.80 7.59
CA THR A 351 -30.52 -5.77 6.55
C THR A 351 -30.40 -7.20 7.06
N GLY A 352 -30.29 -7.38 8.40
CA GLY A 352 -29.91 -8.66 9.00
C GLY A 352 -28.48 -9.09 8.68
N ARG A 353 -27.68 -8.23 8.06
CA ARG A 353 -26.35 -8.52 7.56
C ARG A 353 -25.35 -7.50 8.08
N PHE A 354 -24.14 -7.96 8.43
CA PHE A 354 -23.01 -7.08 8.66
C PHE A 354 -22.27 -6.87 7.34
N SER A 355 -22.36 -5.64 6.81
CA SER A 355 -21.52 -5.22 5.69
C SER A 355 -20.22 -4.64 6.25
N LEU A 356 -19.13 -5.34 6.02
CA LEU A 356 -17.80 -4.92 6.48
C LEU A 356 -17.29 -3.71 5.70
N ASN A 357 -17.71 -3.53 4.45
CA ASN A 357 -17.40 -2.35 3.66
C ASN A 357 -18.04 -1.05 4.19
N ALA A 358 -19.15 -1.13 4.90
CA ALA A 358 -19.75 0.02 5.58
C ALA A 358 -19.03 0.37 6.90
N ILE A 359 -18.19 -0.54 7.39
CA ILE A 359 -17.63 -0.50 8.73
C ILE A 359 -16.11 -0.29 8.70
N SER A 360 -15.42 -0.73 7.66
CA SER A 360 -13.97 -0.66 7.56
C SER A 360 -13.54 0.02 6.25
N ASP A 361 -12.64 0.99 6.37
CA ASP A 361 -11.92 1.56 5.21
C ASP A 361 -10.75 0.64 4.76
N ASP A 362 -10.64 -0.58 5.32
CA ASP A 362 -9.58 -1.52 4.99
C ASP A 362 -9.90 -2.24 3.68
N PRO A 363 -9.16 -1.99 2.60
CA PRO A 363 -9.42 -2.57 1.29
C PRO A 363 -9.12 -4.07 1.20
N GLU A 364 -8.50 -4.67 2.22
CA GLU A 364 -8.27 -6.12 2.30
C GLU A 364 -9.52 -6.89 2.75
N ILE A 365 -10.52 -6.17 3.27
CA ILE A 365 -11.77 -6.76 3.70
C ILE A 365 -12.71 -6.80 2.50
N GLU A 366 -12.78 -7.94 1.82
CA GLU A 366 -13.81 -8.20 0.83
C GLU A 366 -15.20 -8.20 1.51
N ASP A 367 -16.25 -7.73 0.79
CA ASP A 367 -17.62 -7.75 1.27
C ASP A 367 -18.02 -9.17 1.68
N TYR A 368 -18.01 -9.40 2.98
CA TYR A 368 -18.49 -10.62 3.55
C TYR A 368 -19.91 -10.39 4.06
N GLU A 369 -20.88 -10.79 3.25
CA GLU A 369 -22.28 -10.84 3.68
C GLU A 369 -22.52 -12.16 4.39
N SER A 370 -22.71 -12.15 5.69
CA SER A 370 -23.16 -13.31 6.45
C SER A 370 -24.57 -13.07 6.99
N ASP A 371 -25.47 -13.99 6.71
CA ASP A 371 -26.80 -14.00 7.33
C ASP A 371 -26.64 -14.45 8.79
N LEU A 372 -26.72 -13.50 9.72
CA LEU A 372 -26.73 -13.81 11.14
C LEU A 372 -28.13 -14.18 11.63
N PRO A 373 -28.24 -15.08 12.64
CA PRO A 373 -29.53 -15.49 13.18
C PRO A 373 -30.38 -14.35 13.73
N ALA A 374 -31.70 -14.42 13.56
CA ALA A 374 -32.65 -13.40 14.02
C ALA A 374 -32.59 -13.10 15.55
N VAL A 375 -32.11 -14.05 16.32
CA VAL A 375 -31.90 -13.91 17.78
C VAL A 375 -30.93 -12.76 18.13
N LEU A 376 -29.99 -12.43 17.23
CA LEU A 376 -29.04 -11.34 17.46
C LEU A 376 -29.63 -9.94 17.20
N LEU A 377 -30.79 -9.87 16.54
CA LEU A 377 -31.46 -8.59 16.26
C LEU A 377 -31.92 -7.86 17.55
N ASP A 378 -32.43 -8.61 18.53
CA ASP A 378 -32.87 -8.02 19.79
C ASP A 378 -31.68 -7.49 20.58
N ARG A 379 -30.58 -8.24 20.64
CA ARG A 379 -29.34 -7.79 21.28
C ARG A 379 -28.72 -6.57 20.58
N ALA A 380 -28.79 -6.52 19.26
CA ALA A 380 -28.34 -5.34 18.51
C ALA A 380 -29.20 -4.09 18.79
N ARG A 381 -30.52 -4.25 19.04
CA ARG A 381 -31.39 -3.15 19.49
C ARG A 381 -31.00 -2.63 20.87
N ASP A 382 -30.77 -3.53 21.82
CA ASP A 382 -30.32 -3.17 23.16
C ASP A 382 -29.00 -2.40 23.13
N LEU A 383 -28.04 -2.87 22.33
CA LEU A 383 -26.77 -2.20 22.11
C LEU A 383 -26.94 -0.79 21.51
N LYS A 384 -27.87 -0.64 20.55
CA LYS A 384 -28.16 0.67 19.94
C LYS A 384 -28.75 1.65 20.94
N GLU A 385 -29.65 1.20 21.80
CA GLU A 385 -30.24 2.04 22.86
C GLU A 385 -29.18 2.47 23.88
N LEU A 386 -28.34 1.53 24.32
CA LEU A 386 -27.19 1.84 25.18
C LEU A 386 -26.22 2.83 24.53
N ALA A 387 -25.91 2.68 23.24
CA ALA A 387 -25.02 3.60 22.53
C ALA A 387 -25.63 5.02 22.36
N ARG A 388 -26.96 5.15 22.33
CA ARG A 388 -27.65 6.45 22.28
C ARG A 388 -27.72 7.15 23.64
N SER A 389 -27.59 6.41 24.71
CA SER A 389 -27.60 6.95 26.08
C SER A 389 -26.23 7.47 26.53
N LEU A 390 -25.17 7.26 25.73
CA LEU A 390 -23.81 7.74 25.96
C LEU A 390 -23.61 9.18 25.47
#